data_bf9ff1c9502e655fd9117e6d87bd8d1f
#
_entry.id   bf9ff1c9502e655fd9117e6d87bd8d1f
#
_cell.length_a   1.000
_cell.length_b   1.000
_cell.length_c   1.000
_cell.angle_alpha   90.00
_cell.angle_beta   90.00
_cell.angle_gamma   90.00
#
_symmetry.space_group_name_H-M   'P 1'
#
loop_
_entity.id
_entity.type
_entity.pdbx_description
1 polymer ?
#
loop_
_entity_poly.entity_id
_entity_poly.type
_entity_poly.pdbx_seq_one_letter_code
_entity_poly.pdbx_strand_id
1 'polypeptide(L)'
;LNARIITNLTFLNRKIIDYIKANEIGVSVSLDGLAANNDRNRVFQGSGHGSFHIVKKNLSVLRDNGIKPGVMITATSENSVGIRELIESLVEDDLVFRLSDAKGGHIRPAEFEIAFASVKQTLNRAVAGGYQISQRMVISDLRTLEPQATPCSMGTTGGALYLDGSIYFCHTKFEKGSPLGNLDEADGLLNIIRRGYTKHLGLSQDCQACEYRFVCAGGCPLYRENGKSPMCSAYKKIIPRIFDLYDEESSRV
;
A
#
# COMPACT_ATOMS: atom_id res chain seq x y z
N LEU A 1 -9.83 -16.33 11.14
CA LEU A 1 -10.01 -15.17 10.23
C LEU A 1 -8.88 -14.19 10.50
N ASN A 2 -8.03 -13.89 9.52
CA ASN A 2 -7.00 -12.86 9.69
C ASN A 2 -7.62 -11.48 9.42
N ALA A 3 -7.88 -10.72 10.47
CA ALA A 3 -8.43 -9.38 10.37
C ALA A 3 -7.32 -8.32 10.39
N ARG A 4 -7.49 -7.24 9.61
CA ARG A 4 -6.61 -6.08 9.62
C ARG A 4 -7.43 -4.79 9.55
N ILE A 5 -7.08 -3.82 10.39
CA ILE A 5 -7.64 -2.47 10.35
C ILE A 5 -6.67 -1.54 9.63
N ILE A 6 -7.18 -0.77 8.67
CA ILE A 6 -6.47 0.38 8.08
C ILE A 6 -7.07 1.64 8.70
N THR A 7 -6.25 2.47 9.30
CA THR A 7 -6.70 3.64 10.06
C THR A 7 -5.81 4.85 9.85
N ASN A 8 -6.37 6.05 10.02
CA ASN A 8 -5.59 7.29 10.14
C ASN A 8 -4.99 7.46 11.55
N LEU A 9 -5.36 6.61 12.49
CA LEU A 9 -4.86 6.56 13.88
C LEU A 9 -4.96 7.91 14.63
N THR A 10 -5.90 8.76 14.28
CA THR A 10 -6.12 10.03 14.99
C THR A 10 -6.85 9.84 16.32
N PHE A 11 -7.44 8.67 16.54
CA PHE A 11 -8.10 8.29 17.78
C PHE A 11 -7.62 6.92 18.24
N LEU A 12 -7.23 6.82 19.51
CA LEU A 12 -6.81 5.59 20.16
C LEU A 12 -7.15 5.67 21.65
N ASN A 13 -7.69 4.58 22.22
CA ASN A 13 -7.93 4.46 23.65
C ASN A 13 -7.63 3.05 24.15
N ARG A 14 -7.67 2.84 25.45
CA ARG A 14 -7.36 1.54 26.06
C ARG A 14 -8.26 0.41 25.55
N LYS A 15 -9.57 0.65 25.40
CA LYS A 15 -10.52 -0.37 24.92
C LYS A 15 -10.18 -0.86 23.52
N ILE A 16 -9.77 0.06 22.61
CA ILE A 16 -9.34 -0.29 21.24
C ILE A 16 -8.07 -1.15 21.28
N ILE A 17 -7.09 -0.77 22.11
CA ILE A 17 -5.83 -1.52 22.26
C ILE A 17 -6.12 -2.94 22.75
N ASP A 18 -6.92 -3.07 23.81
CA ASP A 18 -7.27 -4.36 24.39
C ASP A 18 -8.04 -5.24 23.39
N TYR A 19 -8.96 -4.65 22.62
CA TYR A 19 -9.70 -5.36 21.57
C TYR A 19 -8.79 -5.85 20.43
N ILE A 20 -7.87 -5.01 19.95
CA ILE A 20 -6.88 -5.37 18.92
C ILE A 20 -6.04 -6.56 19.38
N LYS A 21 -5.56 -6.52 20.64
CA LYS A 21 -4.73 -7.60 21.22
C LYS A 21 -5.52 -8.88 21.41
N ALA A 22 -6.71 -8.80 21.99
CA ALA A 22 -7.55 -9.97 22.28
C ALA A 22 -7.99 -10.73 21.02
N ASN A 23 -8.08 -10.04 19.87
CA ASN A 23 -8.53 -10.61 18.61
C ASN A 23 -7.39 -10.73 17.56
N GLU A 24 -6.14 -10.51 17.95
CA GLU A 24 -4.96 -10.58 17.07
C GLU A 24 -5.12 -9.77 15.76
N ILE A 25 -5.73 -8.59 15.86
CA ILE A 25 -6.03 -7.75 14.69
C ILE A 25 -4.76 -7.03 14.22
N GLY A 26 -4.38 -7.23 12.97
CA GLY A 26 -3.31 -6.47 12.33
C GLY A 26 -3.70 -4.99 12.19
N VAL A 27 -2.74 -4.09 12.40
CA VAL A 27 -2.98 -2.64 12.26
C VAL A 27 -2.11 -2.07 11.15
N SER A 28 -2.70 -1.30 10.24
CA SER A 28 -2.00 -0.49 9.25
C SER A 28 -2.39 0.97 9.41
N VAL A 29 -1.40 1.85 9.48
CA VAL A 29 -1.58 3.27 9.76
C VAL A 29 -1.20 4.08 8.53
N SER A 30 -2.05 4.99 8.13
CA SER A 30 -1.78 5.91 7.02
C SER A 30 -0.95 7.10 7.50
N LEU A 31 0.26 7.28 6.93
CA LEU A 31 1.16 8.38 7.24
C LEU A 31 2.00 8.71 6.00
N ASP A 32 1.91 9.92 5.46
CA ASP A 32 2.44 10.24 4.13
C ASP A 32 3.69 11.13 4.15
N GLY A 33 4.36 11.23 5.28
CA GLY A 33 5.58 12.02 5.48
C GLY A 33 5.75 12.45 6.93
N LEU A 34 6.77 13.23 7.21
CA LEU A 34 6.86 14.01 8.46
C LEU A 34 5.83 15.14 8.46
N ALA A 35 5.70 15.91 9.56
CA ALA A 35 4.66 16.91 9.73
C ALA A 35 4.48 17.83 8.53
N ALA A 36 5.55 18.38 7.98
CA ALA A 36 5.51 19.30 6.85
C ALA A 36 4.88 18.71 5.56
N ASN A 37 4.98 17.41 5.36
CA ASN A 37 4.45 16.72 4.19
C ASN A 37 3.11 16.04 4.48
N ASN A 38 2.99 15.36 5.63
CA ASN A 38 1.77 14.68 6.04
C ASN A 38 0.60 15.65 6.20
N ASP A 39 0.84 16.78 6.86
CA ASP A 39 -0.19 17.73 7.28
C ASP A 39 -0.67 18.67 6.15
N ARG A 40 -0.14 18.50 4.93
CA ARG A 40 -0.70 19.15 3.72
C ARG A 40 -2.06 18.56 3.35
N ASN A 41 -2.20 17.24 3.47
CA ASN A 41 -3.37 16.50 3.01
C ASN A 41 -4.12 15.77 4.14
N ARG A 42 -3.48 15.59 5.32
CA ARG A 42 -4.06 14.90 6.48
C ARG A 42 -4.28 15.86 7.63
N VAL A 43 -5.36 16.61 7.52
CA VAL A 43 -5.80 17.60 8.50
C VAL A 43 -7.11 17.19 9.16
N PHE A 44 -7.36 17.69 10.36
CA PHE A 44 -8.67 17.54 11.01
C PHE A 44 -9.70 18.42 10.32
N GLN A 45 -10.82 17.80 9.92
CA GLN A 45 -11.94 18.52 9.35
C GLN A 45 -12.47 19.56 10.35
N GLY A 46 -12.67 20.78 9.90
CA GLY A 46 -13.17 21.90 10.72
C GLY A 46 -12.07 22.76 11.35
N SER A 47 -11.00 22.18 11.92
CA SER A 47 -9.92 22.97 12.51
C SER A 47 -8.76 23.26 11.54
N GLY A 48 -8.58 22.43 10.52
CA GLY A 48 -7.44 22.49 9.60
C GLY A 48 -6.10 22.11 10.22
N HIS A 49 -6.06 21.72 11.50
CA HIS A 49 -4.82 21.30 12.15
C HIS A 49 -4.30 19.97 11.59
N GLY A 50 -2.98 19.86 11.43
CA GLY A 50 -2.33 18.65 10.98
C GLY A 50 -2.49 17.48 11.95
N SER A 51 -2.52 16.26 11.41
CA SER A 51 -2.71 15.03 12.19
C SER A 51 -1.41 14.35 12.62
N PHE A 52 -0.25 14.73 12.07
CA PHE A 52 1.02 14.05 12.26
C PHE A 52 1.37 13.77 13.72
N HIS A 53 1.33 14.79 14.58
CA HIS A 53 1.75 14.65 15.97
C HIS A 53 0.90 13.68 16.77
N ILE A 54 -0.44 13.68 16.55
CA ILE A 54 -1.34 12.73 17.23
C ILE A 54 -1.12 11.32 16.71
N VAL A 55 -0.91 11.15 15.39
CA VAL A 55 -0.64 9.84 14.77
C VAL A 55 0.69 9.28 15.28
N LYS A 56 1.76 10.07 15.28
CA LYS A 56 3.09 9.64 15.78
C LYS A 56 3.03 9.24 17.26
N LYS A 57 2.33 10.02 18.10
CA LYS A 57 2.08 9.67 19.52
C LYS A 57 1.35 8.34 19.64
N ASN A 58 0.27 8.15 18.89
CA ASN A 58 -0.53 6.93 18.97
C ASN A 58 0.21 5.71 18.40
N LEU A 59 1.09 5.88 17.41
CA LEU A 59 2.02 4.84 16.94
C LEU A 59 2.93 4.36 18.08
N SER A 60 3.53 5.27 18.85
CA SER A 60 4.34 4.90 20.02
C SER A 60 3.51 4.14 21.04
N VAL A 61 2.29 4.61 21.34
CA VAL A 61 1.39 3.92 22.27
C VAL A 61 1.05 2.49 21.81
N LEU A 62 0.83 2.25 20.52
CA LEU A 62 0.63 0.88 19.99
C LEU A 62 1.85 0.00 20.23
N ARG A 63 3.05 0.51 19.92
CA ARG A 63 4.32 -0.21 20.10
C ARG A 63 4.57 -0.54 21.57
N ASP A 64 4.38 0.42 22.47
CA ASP A 64 4.54 0.25 23.91
C ASP A 64 3.57 -0.82 24.48
N ASN A 65 2.47 -1.09 23.79
CA ASN A 65 1.53 -2.16 24.11
C ASN A 65 1.81 -3.47 23.34
N GLY A 66 2.96 -3.59 22.66
CA GLY A 66 3.37 -4.80 21.93
C GLY A 66 2.68 -5.01 20.59
N ILE A 67 1.98 -4.00 20.06
CA ILE A 67 1.37 -4.03 18.74
C ILE A 67 2.37 -3.42 17.74
N LYS A 68 2.78 -4.20 16.71
CA LYS A 68 3.64 -3.70 15.62
C LYS A 68 2.78 -3.28 14.42
N PRO A 69 2.45 -2.00 14.24
CA PRO A 69 1.67 -1.54 13.10
C PRO A 69 2.52 -1.51 11.82
N GLY A 70 1.89 -1.78 10.68
CA GLY A 70 2.46 -1.42 9.38
C GLY A 70 2.11 0.03 9.04
N VAL A 71 2.99 0.74 8.33
CA VAL A 71 2.75 2.11 7.87
C VAL A 71 2.50 2.13 6.37
N MET A 72 1.39 2.73 5.97
CA MET A 72 1.01 2.90 4.56
C MET A 72 1.29 4.34 4.14
N ILE A 73 2.20 4.47 3.17
CA ILE A 73 2.66 5.75 2.62
C ILE A 73 2.13 5.87 1.20
N THR A 74 1.46 6.97 0.88
CA THR A 74 1.06 7.29 -0.48
C THR A 74 1.91 8.44 -1.01
N ALA A 75 2.76 8.13 -1.99
CA ALA A 75 3.58 9.13 -2.66
C ALA A 75 2.74 9.95 -3.65
N THR A 76 2.77 11.25 -3.50
CA THR A 76 2.20 12.25 -4.41
C THR A 76 3.31 13.19 -4.92
N SER A 77 3.02 14.00 -5.93
CA SER A 77 3.97 15.03 -6.38
C SER A 77 4.33 16.02 -5.26
N GLU A 78 3.45 16.21 -4.29
CA GLU A 78 3.63 17.18 -3.21
C GLU A 78 4.51 16.67 -2.06
N ASN A 79 4.50 15.34 -1.78
CA ASN A 79 5.22 14.75 -0.65
C ASN A 79 6.45 13.91 -1.06
N SER A 80 6.65 13.67 -2.35
CA SER A 80 7.68 12.74 -2.85
C SER A 80 9.10 13.03 -2.34
N VAL A 81 9.44 14.31 -2.12
CA VAL A 81 10.75 14.74 -1.63
C VAL A 81 10.96 14.39 -0.14
N GLY A 82 9.90 14.41 0.67
CA GLY A 82 9.98 14.20 2.13
C GLY A 82 9.70 12.76 2.59
N ILE A 83 9.55 11.80 1.67
CA ILE A 83 9.26 10.40 2.00
C ILE A 83 10.47 9.73 2.65
N ARG A 84 11.68 10.11 2.26
CA ARG A 84 12.92 9.52 2.78
C ARG A 84 13.01 9.64 4.29
N GLU A 85 12.80 10.84 4.83
CA GLU A 85 12.91 11.11 6.26
C GLU A 85 11.88 10.31 7.08
N LEU A 86 10.67 10.10 6.53
CA LEU A 86 9.70 9.22 7.16
C LEU A 86 10.22 7.77 7.19
N ILE A 87 10.70 7.25 6.06
CA ILE A 87 11.19 5.86 5.98
C ILE A 87 12.42 5.66 6.87
N GLU A 88 13.31 6.62 6.98
CA GLU A 88 14.43 6.59 7.94
C GLU A 88 13.89 6.38 9.37
N SER A 89 12.91 7.16 9.79
CA SER A 89 12.28 6.99 11.13
C SER A 89 11.57 5.64 11.30
N LEU A 90 10.96 5.08 10.23
CA LEU A 90 10.28 3.79 10.31
C LEU A 90 11.26 2.62 10.40
N VAL A 91 12.39 2.71 9.71
CA VAL A 91 13.48 1.73 9.77
C VAL A 91 14.11 1.73 11.17
N GLU A 92 14.40 2.90 11.75
CA GLU A 92 14.89 3.04 13.12
C GLU A 92 13.91 2.44 14.14
N ASP A 93 12.63 2.58 13.90
CA ASP A 93 11.55 2.03 14.72
C ASP A 93 11.27 0.53 14.45
N ASP A 94 11.99 -0.12 13.55
CA ASP A 94 11.79 -1.53 13.10
C ASP A 94 10.36 -1.81 12.61
N LEU A 95 9.74 -0.86 11.91
CA LEU A 95 8.37 -0.96 11.42
C LEU A 95 8.29 -1.41 9.96
N VAL A 96 7.22 -2.17 9.66
CA VAL A 96 6.84 -2.52 8.29
C VAL A 96 6.27 -1.29 7.60
N PHE A 97 6.62 -1.07 6.34
CA PHE A 97 6.00 -0.02 5.55
C PHE A 97 5.60 -0.47 4.14
N ARG A 98 4.59 0.19 3.61
CA ARG A 98 4.20 0.11 2.20
C ARG A 98 4.33 1.50 1.58
N LEU A 99 5.16 1.65 0.56
CA LEU A 99 5.27 2.85 -0.26
C LEU A 99 4.51 2.65 -1.57
N SER A 100 3.41 3.34 -1.75
CA SER A 100 2.57 3.26 -2.95
C SER A 100 2.54 4.58 -3.71
N ASP A 101 2.50 4.49 -5.04
CA ASP A 101 2.19 5.64 -5.89
C ASP A 101 0.71 6.02 -5.76
N ALA A 102 0.43 7.32 -5.67
CA ALA A 102 -0.93 7.85 -5.72
C ALA A 102 -1.55 7.57 -7.10
N LYS A 103 -2.72 6.94 -7.10
CA LYS A 103 -3.42 6.58 -8.34
C LYS A 103 -4.16 7.79 -8.93
N GLY A 104 -4.44 7.74 -10.25
CA GLY A 104 -5.21 8.79 -10.92
C GLY A 104 -4.42 10.04 -11.29
N GLY A 105 -3.11 9.93 -11.51
CA GLY A 105 -2.28 11.03 -11.99
C GLY A 105 -1.75 11.97 -10.92
N HIS A 106 -1.92 11.64 -9.64
CA HIS A 106 -1.44 12.47 -8.53
C HIS A 106 0.07 12.37 -8.27
N ILE A 107 0.78 11.57 -9.03
CA ILE A 107 2.24 11.52 -9.09
C ILE A 107 2.67 11.09 -10.49
N ARG A 108 3.70 11.72 -11.04
CA ARG A 108 4.31 11.33 -12.31
C ARG A 108 5.29 10.17 -12.12
N PRO A 109 5.49 9.29 -13.12
CA PRO A 109 6.45 8.19 -13.03
C PRO A 109 7.86 8.63 -12.61
N ALA A 110 8.38 9.72 -13.19
CA ALA A 110 9.70 10.24 -12.84
C ALA A 110 9.80 10.69 -11.37
N GLU A 111 8.75 11.27 -10.82
CA GLU A 111 8.72 11.70 -9.42
C GLU A 111 8.72 10.51 -8.47
N PHE A 112 7.96 9.46 -8.80
CA PHE A 112 7.95 8.22 -8.01
C PHE A 112 9.30 7.50 -8.08
N GLU A 113 9.95 7.49 -9.24
CA GLU A 113 11.32 6.96 -9.40
C GLU A 113 12.32 7.72 -8.51
N ILE A 114 12.27 9.06 -8.50
CA ILE A 114 13.11 9.91 -7.66
C ILE A 114 12.85 9.65 -6.18
N ALA A 115 11.58 9.57 -5.78
CA ALA A 115 11.21 9.24 -4.40
C ALA A 115 11.80 7.88 -3.99
N PHE A 116 11.65 6.84 -4.81
CA PHE A 116 12.23 5.53 -4.53
C PHE A 116 13.77 5.56 -4.50
N ALA A 117 14.41 6.27 -5.43
CA ALA A 117 15.87 6.39 -5.47
C ALA A 117 16.44 7.05 -4.20
N SER A 118 15.75 8.07 -3.66
CA SER A 118 16.13 8.71 -2.39
C SER A 118 16.03 7.75 -1.21
N VAL A 119 15.03 6.87 -1.22
CA VAL A 119 14.79 5.86 -0.19
C VAL A 119 15.79 4.70 -0.30
N LYS A 120 16.24 4.32 -1.51
CA LYS A 120 17.18 3.21 -1.71
C LYS A 120 18.46 3.36 -0.88
N GLN A 121 19.01 4.56 -0.75
CA GLN A 121 20.21 4.78 0.08
C GLN A 121 19.97 4.47 1.57
N THR A 122 18.80 4.85 2.06
CA THR A 122 18.40 4.52 3.44
C THR A 122 18.23 3.01 3.61
N LEU A 123 17.60 2.34 2.63
CA LEU A 123 17.39 0.90 2.66
C LEU A 123 18.71 0.11 2.59
N ASN A 124 19.68 0.53 1.78
CA ASN A 124 21.01 -0.10 1.74
C ASN A 124 21.69 -0.04 3.12
N ARG A 125 21.63 1.12 3.80
CA ARG A 125 22.17 1.26 5.17
C ARG A 125 21.39 0.41 6.17
N ALA A 126 20.07 0.34 6.02
CA ALA A 126 19.21 -0.46 6.88
C ALA A 126 19.51 -1.96 6.75
N VAL A 127 19.66 -2.46 5.53
CA VAL A 127 20.06 -3.86 5.24
C VAL A 127 21.45 -4.14 5.85
N ALA A 128 22.39 -3.21 5.72
CA ALA A 128 23.70 -3.33 6.35
C ALA A 128 23.60 -3.41 7.89
N GLY A 129 22.59 -2.80 8.50
CA GLY A 129 22.28 -2.86 9.93
C GLY A 129 21.38 -4.03 10.35
N GLY A 130 21.02 -4.95 9.43
CA GLY A 130 20.20 -6.13 9.74
C GLY A 130 18.68 -5.94 9.59
N TYR A 131 18.22 -4.81 9.03
CA TYR A 131 16.79 -4.61 8.71
C TYR A 131 16.37 -5.50 7.54
N GLN A 132 15.40 -6.36 7.77
CA GLN A 132 14.94 -7.36 6.79
C GLN A 132 13.90 -6.75 5.84
N ILE A 133 14.35 -6.18 4.74
CA ILE A 133 13.48 -5.51 3.75
C ILE A 133 12.51 -6.48 3.08
N SER A 134 12.89 -7.74 2.87
CA SER A 134 12.02 -8.79 2.31
C SER A 134 10.76 -9.01 3.14
N GLN A 135 10.84 -8.80 4.46
CA GLN A 135 9.70 -8.95 5.38
C GLN A 135 8.99 -7.63 5.70
N ARG A 136 9.67 -6.48 5.52
CA ARG A 136 9.23 -5.19 6.07
C ARG A 136 8.91 -4.12 5.03
N MET A 137 9.23 -4.38 3.77
CA MET A 137 9.00 -3.41 2.69
C MET A 137 8.03 -3.94 1.64
N VAL A 138 7.03 -3.14 1.29
CA VAL A 138 6.18 -3.36 0.11
C VAL A 138 6.20 -2.12 -0.76
N ILE A 139 6.48 -2.27 -2.04
CA ILE A 139 6.49 -1.16 -2.99
C ILE A 139 5.30 -1.29 -3.94
N SER A 140 4.38 -0.34 -3.85
CA SER A 140 3.21 -0.21 -4.71
C SER A 140 2.40 -1.52 -4.82
N ASP A 141 2.02 -1.88 -6.04
CA ASP A 141 1.34 -3.14 -6.37
C ASP A 141 2.31 -4.21 -6.89
N LEU A 142 3.64 -4.02 -6.65
CA LEU A 142 4.67 -4.93 -7.12
C LEU A 142 4.71 -6.22 -6.28
N ARG A 143 4.75 -7.36 -6.94
CA ARG A 143 4.82 -8.70 -6.36
C ARG A 143 6.24 -9.25 -6.49
N THR A 144 7.19 -8.60 -5.83
CA THR A 144 8.61 -8.89 -6.00
C THR A 144 9.05 -10.20 -5.34
N LEU A 145 8.40 -10.61 -4.25
CA LEU A 145 8.70 -11.86 -3.55
C LEU A 145 7.81 -13.03 -3.99
N GLU A 146 6.57 -12.74 -4.40
CA GLU A 146 5.59 -13.73 -4.82
C GLU A 146 4.98 -13.31 -6.17
N PRO A 147 5.68 -13.55 -7.29
CA PRO A 147 5.19 -13.20 -8.62
C PRO A 147 3.84 -13.81 -8.92
N GLN A 148 2.90 -13.03 -9.44
CA GLN A 148 1.52 -13.44 -9.72
C GLN A 148 1.02 -12.84 -11.04
N ALA A 149 0.02 -13.49 -11.63
CA ALA A 149 -0.62 -13.01 -12.85
C ALA A 149 -1.48 -11.74 -12.64
N THR A 150 -1.84 -11.43 -11.40
CA THR A 150 -2.65 -10.27 -11.01
C THR A 150 -1.94 -9.46 -9.92
N PRO A 151 -2.03 -8.11 -9.96
CA PRO A 151 -1.33 -7.26 -8.97
C PRO A 151 -1.97 -7.32 -7.58
N CYS A 152 -3.23 -7.72 -7.49
CA CYS A 152 -3.99 -7.89 -6.24
C CYS A 152 -5.07 -8.96 -6.39
N SER A 153 -5.72 -9.32 -5.27
CA SER A 153 -6.78 -10.33 -5.23
C SER A 153 -8.14 -9.84 -5.75
N MET A 154 -8.30 -8.55 -5.99
CA MET A 154 -9.59 -7.97 -6.38
C MET A 154 -10.12 -8.55 -7.70
N GLY A 155 -11.38 -9.00 -7.67
CA GLY A 155 -12.02 -9.68 -8.80
C GLY A 155 -11.67 -11.17 -8.96
N THR A 156 -10.74 -11.72 -8.17
CA THR A 156 -10.36 -13.14 -8.17
C THR A 156 -10.84 -13.84 -6.90
N THR A 157 -10.18 -13.56 -5.79
CA THR A 157 -10.49 -14.09 -4.45
C THR A 157 -10.86 -12.99 -3.45
N GLY A 158 -10.77 -11.73 -3.84
CA GLY A 158 -11.06 -10.55 -3.04
C GLY A 158 -12.04 -9.61 -3.72
N GLY A 159 -12.85 -8.95 -2.92
CA GLY A 159 -13.76 -7.87 -3.27
C GLY A 159 -13.88 -6.90 -2.11
N ALA A 160 -14.69 -5.87 -2.27
CA ALA A 160 -14.96 -4.90 -1.23
C ALA A 160 -16.45 -4.93 -0.87
N LEU A 161 -16.75 -5.13 0.42
CA LEU A 161 -18.10 -5.14 0.95
C LEU A 161 -18.39 -3.78 1.60
N TYR A 162 -19.51 -3.17 1.22
CA TYR A 162 -19.99 -1.95 1.84
C TYR A 162 -21.00 -2.23 2.95
N LEU A 163 -21.33 -1.21 3.75
CA LEU A 163 -22.16 -1.35 4.94
C LEU A 163 -23.62 -1.79 4.65
N ASP A 164 -24.11 -1.52 3.44
CA ASP A 164 -25.46 -1.90 2.99
C ASP A 164 -25.52 -3.32 2.37
N GLY A 165 -24.43 -4.08 2.44
CA GLY A 165 -24.33 -5.41 1.83
C GLY A 165 -23.91 -5.41 0.37
N SER A 166 -23.74 -4.24 -0.26
CA SER A 166 -23.29 -4.13 -1.65
C SER A 166 -21.83 -4.57 -1.81
N ILE A 167 -21.57 -5.36 -2.85
CA ILE A 167 -20.24 -5.90 -3.16
C ILE A 167 -19.68 -5.16 -4.36
N TYR A 168 -18.46 -4.64 -4.21
CA TYR A 168 -17.74 -3.90 -5.25
C TYR A 168 -16.46 -4.62 -5.63
N PHE A 169 -15.97 -4.35 -6.84
CA PHE A 169 -14.67 -4.83 -7.29
C PHE A 169 -13.53 -4.39 -6.35
N CYS A 170 -13.55 -3.12 -5.92
CA CYS A 170 -12.54 -2.53 -5.04
C CYS A 170 -13.19 -1.43 -4.18
N HIS A 171 -12.67 -1.21 -2.98
CA HIS A 171 -13.13 -0.15 -2.07
C HIS A 171 -13.04 1.26 -2.68
N THR A 172 -12.14 1.50 -3.64
CA THR A 172 -12.04 2.78 -4.36
C THR A 172 -13.24 3.07 -5.26
N LYS A 173 -14.18 2.13 -5.38
CA LYS A 173 -15.40 2.25 -6.19
C LYS A 173 -16.67 2.43 -5.37
N PHE A 174 -16.59 2.50 -4.03
CA PHE A 174 -17.78 2.59 -3.17
C PHE A 174 -18.72 3.76 -3.52
N GLU A 175 -18.17 4.92 -3.88
CA GLU A 175 -18.97 6.11 -4.16
C GLU A 175 -19.18 6.37 -5.66
N LYS A 176 -18.34 5.77 -6.52
CA LYS A 176 -18.26 6.13 -7.96
C LYS A 176 -18.51 4.97 -8.89
N GLY A 177 -18.74 3.78 -8.36
CA GLY A 177 -18.92 2.56 -9.14
C GLY A 177 -20.29 1.93 -8.95
N SER A 178 -20.72 1.12 -9.92
CA SER A 178 -21.84 0.23 -9.72
C SER A 178 -21.40 -0.99 -8.93
N PRO A 179 -22.17 -1.49 -7.94
CA PRO A 179 -21.89 -2.74 -7.27
C PRO A 179 -21.90 -3.90 -8.26
N LEU A 180 -21.15 -4.94 -7.95
CA LEU A 180 -21.17 -6.21 -8.69
C LEU A 180 -22.39 -7.06 -8.34
N GLY A 181 -22.94 -6.84 -7.15
CA GLY A 181 -24.07 -7.52 -6.57
C GLY A 181 -24.21 -7.19 -5.09
N ASN A 182 -25.03 -7.98 -4.37
CA ASN A 182 -25.27 -7.83 -2.95
C ASN A 182 -25.08 -9.18 -2.23
N LEU A 183 -24.77 -9.15 -0.92
CA LEU A 183 -24.63 -10.33 -0.09
C LEU A 183 -25.85 -11.24 -0.05
N ASP A 184 -27.03 -10.66 -0.24
CA ASP A 184 -28.32 -11.38 -0.21
C ASP A 184 -28.60 -12.17 -1.50
N GLU A 185 -27.75 -12.04 -2.51
CA GLU A 185 -27.91 -12.80 -3.75
C GLU A 185 -27.55 -14.29 -3.58
N ALA A 186 -28.34 -15.16 -4.22
CA ALA A 186 -28.16 -16.62 -4.14
C ALA A 186 -26.85 -17.14 -4.77
N ASP A 187 -26.21 -16.34 -5.64
CA ASP A 187 -25.01 -16.75 -6.40
C ASP A 187 -23.75 -17.01 -5.55
N GLY A 188 -23.76 -16.59 -4.31
CA GLY A 188 -22.64 -16.69 -3.40
C GLY A 188 -21.52 -15.67 -3.67
N LEU A 189 -20.84 -15.26 -2.61
CA LEU A 189 -19.88 -14.16 -2.58
C LEU A 189 -18.77 -14.23 -3.65
N LEU A 190 -18.17 -15.40 -3.83
CA LEU A 190 -17.07 -15.56 -4.81
C LEU A 190 -17.53 -15.39 -6.25
N ASN A 191 -18.74 -15.85 -6.59
CA ASN A 191 -19.28 -15.69 -7.93
C ASN A 191 -19.59 -14.22 -8.23
N ILE A 192 -20.14 -13.49 -7.25
CA ILE A 192 -20.38 -12.05 -7.36
C ILE A 192 -19.06 -11.30 -7.56
N ILE A 193 -18.03 -11.60 -6.77
CA ILE A 193 -16.70 -11.00 -6.90
C ILE A 193 -16.12 -11.23 -8.30
N ARG A 194 -16.25 -12.44 -8.84
CA ARG A 194 -15.72 -12.82 -10.16
C ARG A 194 -16.41 -12.13 -11.32
N ARG A 195 -17.63 -11.60 -11.16
CA ARG A 195 -18.30 -10.75 -12.18
C ARG A 195 -17.47 -9.53 -12.55
N GLY A 196 -16.67 -9.01 -11.60
CA GLY A 196 -15.74 -7.89 -11.83
C GLY A 196 -14.48 -8.26 -12.59
N TYR A 197 -14.08 -9.53 -12.59
CA TYR A 197 -12.81 -10.00 -13.14
C TYR A 197 -12.65 -9.73 -14.63
N THR A 198 -13.67 -10.02 -15.43
CA THR A 198 -13.60 -9.93 -16.89
C THR A 198 -13.50 -8.51 -17.43
N LYS A 199 -13.97 -7.51 -16.67
CA LYS A 199 -13.99 -6.10 -17.10
C LYS A 199 -12.61 -5.41 -17.03
N HIS A 200 -11.65 -5.97 -16.30
CA HIS A 200 -10.42 -5.27 -15.93
C HIS A 200 -9.12 -6.01 -16.29
N LEU A 201 -9.20 -7.12 -17.04
CA LEU A 201 -8.05 -8.00 -17.26
C LEU A 201 -7.18 -7.69 -18.48
N GLY A 202 -7.65 -6.86 -19.41
CA GLY A 202 -6.93 -6.59 -20.66
C GLY A 202 -5.52 -6.02 -20.41
N LEU A 203 -4.49 -6.84 -20.60
CA LEU A 203 -3.11 -6.40 -20.65
C LEU A 203 -2.74 -6.02 -22.08
N SER A 204 -1.98 -4.94 -22.27
CA SER A 204 -1.37 -4.60 -23.55
C SER A 204 -0.41 -5.71 -24.00
N GLN A 205 -0.12 -5.78 -25.31
CA GLN A 205 0.86 -6.73 -25.84
C GLN A 205 2.24 -6.53 -25.20
N ASP A 206 2.66 -5.27 -24.99
CA ASP A 206 3.90 -4.93 -24.29
C ASP A 206 3.97 -5.56 -22.89
N CYS A 207 2.85 -5.53 -22.14
CA CYS A 207 2.81 -6.12 -20.80
C CYS A 207 2.83 -7.65 -20.84
N GLN A 208 2.22 -8.26 -21.87
CA GLN A 208 2.21 -9.72 -22.03
C GLN A 208 3.60 -10.27 -22.35
N ALA A 209 4.41 -9.51 -23.11
CA ALA A 209 5.79 -9.86 -23.48
C ALA A 209 6.85 -9.34 -22.48
N CYS A 210 6.45 -8.63 -21.41
CA CYS A 210 7.38 -7.99 -20.49
C CYS A 210 8.02 -8.99 -19.53
N GLU A 211 9.33 -8.87 -19.31
CA GLU A 211 10.08 -9.66 -18.32
C GLU A 211 9.52 -9.53 -16.88
N TYR A 212 8.98 -8.35 -16.52
CA TYR A 212 8.35 -8.09 -15.22
C TYR A 212 6.85 -8.40 -15.19
N ARG A 213 6.33 -9.17 -16.16
CA ARG A 213 4.90 -9.47 -16.30
C ARG A 213 4.26 -9.97 -15.00
N PHE A 214 4.94 -10.84 -14.29
CA PHE A 214 4.42 -11.44 -13.06
C PHE A 214 4.76 -10.66 -11.79
N VAL A 215 5.60 -9.63 -11.91
CA VAL A 215 5.96 -8.74 -10.80
C VAL A 215 4.98 -7.57 -10.70
N CYS A 216 4.74 -6.84 -11.79
CA CYS A 216 3.82 -5.70 -11.78
C CYS A 216 2.43 -6.03 -12.33
N ALA A 217 2.27 -7.13 -13.08
CA ALA A 217 1.03 -7.60 -13.68
C ALA A 217 0.21 -6.49 -14.38
N GLY A 218 0.90 -5.54 -15.03
CA GLY A 218 0.28 -4.39 -15.68
C GLY A 218 -0.25 -3.31 -14.74
N GLY A 219 0.03 -3.40 -13.43
CA GLY A 219 -0.42 -2.45 -12.40
C GLY A 219 -1.91 -2.58 -12.06
N CYS A 220 -2.44 -1.62 -11.29
CA CYS A 220 -3.82 -1.64 -10.81
C CYS A 220 -4.84 -1.65 -11.97
N PRO A 221 -5.72 -2.65 -12.07
CA PRO A 221 -6.66 -2.78 -13.17
C PRO A 221 -7.59 -1.59 -13.37
N LEU A 222 -7.90 -0.86 -12.30
CA LEU A 222 -8.80 0.29 -12.33
C LEU A 222 -8.16 1.57 -12.89
N TYR A 223 -6.83 1.60 -12.98
CA TYR A 223 -6.04 2.76 -13.39
C TYR A 223 -5.10 2.47 -14.55
N ARG A 224 -5.32 1.37 -15.28
CA ARG A 224 -4.62 1.08 -16.53
C ARG A 224 -5.09 2.01 -17.64
N GLU A 225 -4.14 2.46 -18.44
CA GLU A 225 -4.37 3.15 -19.69
C GLU A 225 -3.97 2.21 -20.82
N ASN A 226 -4.88 1.89 -21.73
CA ASN A 226 -4.68 0.93 -22.81
C ASN A 226 -4.07 -0.42 -22.35
N GLY A 227 -4.54 -0.94 -21.21
CA GLY A 227 -4.07 -2.22 -20.66
C GLY A 227 -2.70 -2.19 -19.98
N LYS A 228 -2.16 -1.01 -19.66
CA LYS A 228 -0.83 -0.81 -19.08
C LYS A 228 -0.87 0.20 -17.94
N SER A 229 -0.04 -0.01 -16.91
CA SER A 229 0.10 0.97 -15.83
C SER A 229 0.70 2.27 -16.35
N PRO A 230 0.15 3.45 -16.01
CA PRO A 230 0.80 4.73 -16.27
C PRO A 230 2.17 4.85 -15.59
N MET A 231 2.41 4.06 -14.52
CA MET A 231 3.68 4.01 -13.80
C MET A 231 4.71 3.04 -14.42
N CYS A 232 4.45 2.46 -15.60
CA CYS A 232 5.28 1.42 -16.21
C CYS A 232 6.75 1.83 -16.34
N SER A 233 7.05 3.06 -16.76
CA SER A 233 8.42 3.53 -16.92
C SER A 233 9.19 3.61 -15.60
N ALA A 234 8.53 3.98 -14.51
CA ALA A 234 9.10 3.97 -13.16
C ALA A 234 9.29 2.54 -12.66
N TYR A 235 8.27 1.69 -12.81
CA TYR A 235 8.35 0.30 -12.33
C TYR A 235 9.49 -0.49 -12.96
N LYS A 236 9.71 -0.34 -14.27
CA LYS A 236 10.83 -0.99 -14.98
C LYS A 236 12.21 -0.60 -14.43
N LYS A 237 12.34 0.58 -13.84
CA LYS A 237 13.59 1.05 -13.22
C LYS A 237 13.68 0.71 -11.72
N ILE A 238 12.54 0.63 -11.06
CA ILE A 238 12.46 0.35 -9.61
C ILE A 238 12.62 -1.15 -9.34
N ILE A 239 11.99 -2.02 -10.13
CA ILE A 239 12.00 -3.48 -9.91
C ILE A 239 13.42 -4.04 -9.80
N PRO A 240 14.36 -3.78 -10.75
CA PRO A 240 15.73 -4.26 -10.61
C PRO A 240 16.40 -3.78 -9.32
N ARG A 241 16.17 -2.51 -8.94
CA ARG A 241 16.74 -1.93 -7.73
C ARG A 241 16.20 -2.55 -6.43
N ILE A 242 14.96 -3.09 -6.46
CA ILE A 242 14.42 -3.87 -5.34
C ILE A 242 15.11 -5.23 -5.28
N PHE A 243 15.34 -5.89 -6.41
CA PHE A 243 16.07 -7.15 -6.43
C PHE A 243 17.51 -7.00 -5.95
N ASP A 244 18.22 -5.93 -6.37
CA ASP A 244 19.55 -5.61 -5.82
C ASP A 244 19.53 -5.55 -4.27
N LEU A 245 18.49 -4.93 -3.69
CA LEU A 245 18.36 -4.85 -2.22
C LEU A 245 18.13 -6.23 -1.57
N TYR A 246 17.36 -7.12 -2.21
CA TYR A 246 17.16 -8.49 -1.71
C TYR A 246 18.43 -9.34 -1.83
N ASP A 247 19.21 -9.14 -2.89
CA ASP A 247 20.51 -9.81 -3.05
C ASP A 247 21.51 -9.35 -1.98
N GLU A 248 21.53 -8.04 -1.67
CA GLU A 248 22.33 -7.50 -0.56
C GLU A 248 21.88 -8.07 0.79
N GLU A 249 20.59 -8.21 1.04
CA GLU A 249 20.04 -8.83 2.26
C GLU A 249 20.46 -10.30 2.35
N SER A 250 20.27 -11.07 1.27
CA SER A 250 20.55 -12.50 1.23
C SER A 250 22.04 -12.83 1.39
N SER A 251 22.92 -11.94 0.93
CA SER A 251 24.38 -12.13 1.05
C SER A 251 24.91 -11.96 2.48
N ARG A 252 24.08 -11.52 3.43
CA ARG A 252 24.44 -11.24 4.82
C ARG A 252 23.88 -12.25 5.83
N VAL A 253 23.00 -13.15 5.37
CA VAL A 253 22.44 -14.26 6.14
C VAL A 253 23.30 -15.52 5.95
#